data_cb74a412f026814c8966168139d7903c
#
_entry.id   cb74a412f026814c8966168139d7903c
#
_cell.length_a   1.000
_cell.length_b   1.000
_cell.length_c   1.000
_cell.angle_alpha   90.00
_cell.angle_beta   90.00
_cell.angle_gamma   90.00
#
_symmetry.space_group_name_H-M   'P 1'
#
loop_
_entity.id
_entity.type
_entity.pdbx_description
1 polymer ?
#
loop_
_entity_poly.entity_id
_entity_poly.type
_entity_poly.pdbx_seq_one_letter_code
_entity_poly.pdbx_strand_id
1 'polypeptide(L)'
;MSEQRDPRFHKEPQSNLIQIKPYLKRSQQVNIVPRNLSQENYLELLKNPKKYIVLAIGPAGTGKTMLAVQMAIKLYKEGSISKIIVTRPAVSVDEEHGFLPGDLNAKMAPWTRPIFDVFEEYYHPKEIASMLEDGVIEISPLAYMRGRTFKNAFVIADEMQNATPSQMKMLLTRIGNNSRMVVTGDLNQADRPSENGLLEFCSLFGQGGDSRMIAMARFEARDIERHPVVKEVLKIYKEDDID
;
A
#
# COMPACT_ATOMS: atom_id res chain seq x y z
N MET A 1 -39.01 63.83 38.43
CA MET A 1 -37.72 63.86 37.71
C MET A 1 -37.50 62.44 37.21
N SER A 2 -37.78 62.23 35.93
CA SER A 2 -37.73 60.96 35.27
C SER A 2 -36.40 60.87 34.47
N GLU A 3 -35.51 59.99 34.86
CA GLU A 3 -34.29 59.66 34.08
C GLU A 3 -34.63 58.74 32.95
N GLN A 4 -34.51 59.26 31.75
CA GLN A 4 -34.53 58.48 30.48
C GLN A 4 -33.25 57.74 30.35
N ARG A 5 -33.28 56.37 30.28
CA ARG A 5 -32.16 55.53 29.88
C ARG A 5 -32.14 55.42 28.35
N ASP A 6 -30.98 55.77 27.78
CA ASP A 6 -30.67 55.73 26.38
C ASP A 6 -30.52 54.28 25.88
N PRO A 7 -31.18 53.79 24.80
CA PRO A 7 -31.11 52.43 24.32
C PRO A 7 -30.10 52.30 23.16
N ARG A 8 -28.82 52.55 23.42
CA ARG A 8 -27.77 52.31 22.42
C ARG A 8 -26.68 51.45 23.01
N PHE A 9 -26.35 50.39 22.23
CA PHE A 9 -25.24 49.47 22.42
C PHE A 9 -25.44 48.22 23.28
N HIS A 10 -26.20 47.25 22.76
CA HIS A 10 -25.80 45.85 22.84
C HIS A 10 -25.91 45.21 21.46
N LYS A 11 -24.82 45.35 20.66
CA LYS A 11 -24.56 44.40 19.60
C LYS A 11 -23.82 43.23 20.22
N GLU A 12 -24.53 42.10 20.36
CA GLU A 12 -23.89 40.83 20.64
C GLU A 12 -22.87 40.51 19.56
N PRO A 13 -21.68 40.02 19.90
CA PRO A 13 -20.72 39.56 18.89
C PRO A 13 -21.31 38.36 18.18
N GLN A 14 -21.56 38.50 16.87
CA GLN A 14 -21.86 37.38 16.00
C GLN A 14 -20.66 36.41 16.06
N SER A 15 -20.84 35.30 16.78
CA SER A 15 -19.87 34.21 16.76
C SER A 15 -19.82 33.66 15.35
N ASN A 16 -18.73 33.94 14.61
CA ASN A 16 -18.38 33.24 13.42
C ASN A 16 -18.03 31.79 13.76
N LEU A 17 -19.05 31.00 14.00
CA LEU A 17 -18.95 29.55 14.07
C LEU A 17 -18.55 29.09 12.64
N ILE A 18 -17.27 28.82 12.44
CA ILE A 18 -16.81 28.09 11.28
C ILE A 18 -17.58 26.77 11.31
N GLN A 19 -18.57 26.62 10.44
CA GLN A 19 -19.22 25.34 10.22
C GLN A 19 -18.16 24.39 9.63
N ILE A 20 -17.55 23.60 10.52
CA ILE A 20 -16.73 22.46 10.12
C ILE A 20 -17.68 21.55 9.33
N LYS A 21 -17.47 21.46 8.01
CA LYS A 21 -18.22 20.54 7.16
C LYS A 21 -18.22 19.18 7.85
N PRO A 22 -19.39 18.55 8.07
CA PRO A 22 -19.44 17.22 8.68
C PRO A 22 -18.57 16.30 7.82
N TYR A 23 -17.64 15.60 8.45
CA TYR A 23 -16.82 14.59 7.79
C TYR A 23 -17.76 13.69 6.98
N LEU A 24 -17.58 13.67 5.67
CA LEU A 24 -18.31 12.76 4.80
C LEU A 24 -18.14 11.35 5.38
N LYS A 25 -19.26 10.69 5.72
CA LYS A 25 -19.23 9.27 6.13
C LYS A 25 -18.49 8.50 5.08
N ARG A 26 -17.27 8.07 5.37
CA ARG A 26 -16.45 7.28 4.45
C ARG A 26 -17.21 6.00 4.15
N SER A 27 -17.26 5.63 2.87
CA SER A 27 -18.03 4.48 2.38
C SER A 27 -17.69 3.22 3.18
N GLN A 28 -18.71 2.55 3.73
CA GLN A 28 -18.51 1.24 4.37
C GLN A 28 -18.11 0.16 3.36
N GLN A 29 -18.47 0.32 2.10
CA GLN A 29 -18.11 -0.61 1.03
C GLN A 29 -16.84 -0.17 0.32
N VAL A 30 -15.92 -1.11 0.14
CA VAL A 30 -14.71 -0.93 -0.67
C VAL A 30 -15.04 -1.34 -2.10
N ASN A 31 -15.23 -0.35 -2.96
CA ASN A 31 -15.42 -0.58 -4.39
C ASN A 31 -14.09 -0.35 -5.10
N ILE A 32 -13.49 -1.42 -5.61
CA ILE A 32 -12.20 -1.37 -6.31
C ILE A 32 -12.51 -1.33 -7.80
N VAL A 33 -12.16 -0.22 -8.45
CA VAL A 33 -12.41 -0.01 -9.88
C VAL A 33 -11.07 -0.07 -10.62
N PRO A 34 -10.85 -1.07 -11.48
CA PRO A 34 -9.67 -1.13 -12.34
C PRO A 34 -9.74 -0.02 -13.40
N ARG A 35 -8.61 0.55 -13.77
CA ARG A 35 -8.49 1.61 -14.78
C ARG A 35 -8.06 1.09 -16.15
N ASN A 36 -7.48 -0.12 -16.18
CA ASN A 36 -7.05 -0.80 -17.39
C ASN A 36 -7.18 -2.31 -17.23
N LEU A 37 -6.97 -3.05 -18.33
CA LEU A 37 -7.12 -4.50 -18.38
C LEU A 37 -6.13 -5.23 -17.48
N SER A 38 -4.90 -4.75 -17.36
CA SER A 38 -3.89 -5.37 -16.49
C SER A 38 -4.29 -5.29 -15.02
N GLN A 39 -4.87 -4.14 -14.60
CA GLN A 39 -5.45 -3.98 -13.26
C GLN A 39 -6.68 -4.88 -13.05
N GLU A 40 -7.53 -5.05 -14.06
CA GLU A 40 -8.69 -5.94 -14.00
C GLU A 40 -8.24 -7.39 -13.80
N ASN A 41 -7.32 -7.88 -14.63
CA ASN A 41 -6.73 -9.22 -14.52
C ASN A 41 -6.08 -9.43 -13.14
N TYR A 42 -5.36 -8.44 -12.65
CA TYR A 42 -4.76 -8.51 -11.31
C TYR A 42 -5.82 -8.63 -10.20
N LEU A 43 -6.87 -7.84 -10.28
CA LEU A 43 -7.98 -7.91 -9.33
C LEU A 43 -8.70 -9.25 -9.37
N GLU A 44 -8.85 -9.88 -10.53
CA GLU A 44 -9.40 -11.24 -10.64
C GLU A 44 -8.54 -12.27 -9.91
N LEU A 45 -7.20 -12.17 -10.05
CA LEU A 45 -6.28 -13.02 -9.28
C LEU A 45 -6.39 -12.76 -7.78
N LEU A 46 -6.51 -11.50 -7.36
CA LEU A 46 -6.69 -11.14 -5.96
C LEU A 46 -8.04 -11.62 -5.38
N LYS A 47 -9.08 -11.68 -6.18
CA LYS A 47 -10.40 -12.19 -5.76
C LYS A 47 -10.44 -13.72 -5.71
N ASN A 48 -9.59 -14.41 -6.46
CA ASN A 48 -9.61 -15.86 -6.56
C ASN A 48 -9.16 -16.53 -5.25
N PRO A 49 -10.04 -17.26 -4.53
CA PRO A 49 -9.70 -17.84 -3.23
C PRO A 49 -8.68 -18.99 -3.32
N LYS A 50 -8.44 -19.53 -4.51
CA LYS A 50 -7.43 -20.57 -4.74
C LYS A 50 -6.02 -20.02 -4.95
N LYS A 51 -5.87 -18.70 -5.12
CA LYS A 51 -4.56 -18.04 -5.28
C LYS A 51 -4.12 -17.47 -3.94
N TYR A 52 -3.19 -18.15 -3.30
CA TYR A 52 -2.65 -17.78 -2.00
C TYR A 52 -1.51 -16.78 -2.10
N ILE A 53 -0.72 -16.86 -3.17
CA ILE A 53 0.37 -15.92 -3.46
C ILE A 53 0.14 -15.33 -4.85
N VAL A 54 0.11 -14.01 -4.92
CA VAL A 54 -0.01 -13.26 -6.18
C VAL A 54 1.19 -12.34 -6.31
N LEU A 55 1.96 -12.51 -7.39
CA LEU A 55 3.04 -11.60 -7.75
C LEU A 55 2.46 -10.53 -8.69
N ALA A 56 2.71 -9.26 -8.40
CA ALA A 56 2.35 -8.13 -9.24
C ALA A 56 3.64 -7.41 -9.66
N ILE A 57 4.04 -7.62 -10.91
CA ILE A 57 5.35 -7.25 -11.43
C ILE A 57 5.20 -6.20 -12.53
N GLY A 58 5.99 -5.14 -12.48
CA GLY A 58 6.04 -4.10 -13.52
C GLY A 58 6.35 -2.72 -12.98
N PRO A 59 6.34 -1.68 -13.85
CA PRO A 59 6.79 -0.34 -13.52
C PRO A 59 6.03 0.32 -12.38
N ALA A 60 6.66 1.30 -11.72
CA ALA A 60 6.00 2.16 -10.76
C ALA A 60 4.83 2.93 -11.39
N GLY A 61 3.81 3.25 -10.59
CA GLY A 61 2.63 4.00 -11.08
C GLY A 61 1.56 3.16 -11.78
N THR A 62 1.68 1.84 -11.85
CA THR A 62 0.68 0.93 -12.43
C THR A 62 -0.40 0.48 -11.44
N GLY A 63 -0.36 0.95 -10.18
CA GLY A 63 -1.38 0.69 -9.16
C GLY A 63 -1.24 -0.63 -8.40
N LYS A 64 -0.13 -1.36 -8.53
CA LYS A 64 0.09 -2.67 -7.87
C LYS A 64 -0.18 -2.63 -6.37
N THR A 65 0.53 -1.78 -5.66
CA THR A 65 0.44 -1.66 -4.20
C THR A 65 -0.90 -1.08 -3.77
N MET A 66 -1.40 -0.07 -4.47
CA MET A 66 -2.71 0.53 -4.20
C MET A 66 -3.83 -0.52 -4.23
N LEU A 67 -3.91 -1.31 -5.30
CA LEU A 67 -4.94 -2.34 -5.46
C LEU A 67 -4.80 -3.47 -4.43
N ALA A 68 -3.55 -3.83 -4.06
CA ALA A 68 -3.31 -4.79 -2.99
C ALA A 68 -3.83 -4.28 -1.64
N VAL A 69 -3.57 -3.01 -1.30
CA VAL A 69 -4.06 -2.38 -0.06
C VAL A 69 -5.59 -2.30 -0.06
N GLN A 70 -6.20 -1.86 -1.16
CA GLN A 70 -7.66 -1.80 -1.29
C GLN A 70 -8.29 -3.19 -1.13
N MET A 71 -7.68 -4.23 -1.70
CA MET A 71 -8.16 -5.62 -1.52
C MET A 71 -8.01 -6.09 -0.08
N ALA A 72 -6.89 -5.77 0.59
CA ALA A 72 -6.70 -6.09 2.01
C ALA A 72 -7.78 -5.42 2.89
N ILE A 73 -8.05 -4.14 2.66
CA ILE A 73 -9.10 -3.39 3.36
C ILE A 73 -10.47 -4.02 3.11
N LYS A 74 -10.77 -4.40 1.86
CA LYS A 74 -12.01 -5.07 1.50
C LYS A 74 -12.19 -6.37 2.28
N LEU A 75 -11.20 -7.25 2.23
CA LEU A 75 -11.25 -8.54 2.92
C LEU A 75 -11.34 -8.39 4.45
N TYR A 76 -10.70 -7.38 5.02
CA TYR A 76 -10.80 -7.06 6.43
C TYR A 76 -12.22 -6.60 6.80
N LYS A 77 -12.81 -5.67 6.05
CA LYS A 77 -14.19 -5.21 6.26
C LYS A 77 -15.23 -6.30 6.09
N GLU A 78 -14.97 -7.29 5.24
CA GLU A 78 -15.81 -8.48 5.04
C GLU A 78 -15.60 -9.55 6.14
N GLY A 79 -14.66 -9.35 7.08
CA GLY A 79 -14.34 -10.33 8.11
C GLY A 79 -13.63 -11.58 7.61
N SER A 80 -13.13 -11.57 6.36
CA SER A 80 -12.42 -12.70 5.76
C SER A 80 -11.01 -12.88 6.31
N ILE A 81 -10.42 -11.81 6.82
CA ILE A 81 -9.12 -11.78 7.48
C ILE A 81 -9.22 -10.93 8.75
N SER A 82 -8.30 -11.13 9.69
CA SER A 82 -8.22 -10.34 10.93
C SER A 82 -7.03 -9.41 10.98
N LYS A 83 -6.09 -9.52 10.05
CA LYS A 83 -4.84 -8.76 10.06
C LYS A 83 -4.37 -8.38 8.66
N ILE A 84 -3.84 -7.17 8.53
CA ILE A 84 -3.14 -6.68 7.33
C ILE A 84 -1.68 -6.46 7.71
N ILE A 85 -0.78 -7.15 7.03
CA ILE A 85 0.66 -7.08 7.29
C ILE A 85 1.34 -6.46 6.08
N VAL A 86 2.08 -5.39 6.29
CA VAL A 86 2.88 -4.74 5.26
C VAL A 86 4.36 -4.94 5.60
N THR A 87 5.10 -5.41 4.63
CA THR A 87 6.54 -5.60 4.76
C THR A 87 7.28 -5.12 3.51
N ARG A 88 8.49 -4.64 3.70
CA ARG A 88 9.38 -4.18 2.64
C ARG A 88 10.82 -4.54 3.01
N PRO A 89 11.69 -4.89 2.04
CA PRO A 89 13.13 -4.97 2.27
C PRO A 89 13.66 -3.62 2.78
N ALA A 90 14.51 -3.65 3.78
CA ALA A 90 15.28 -2.48 4.14
C ALA A 90 16.29 -2.21 3.03
N VAL A 91 16.17 -1.08 2.37
CA VAL A 91 17.19 -0.59 1.45
C VAL A 91 18.13 0.28 2.28
N SER A 92 19.40 0.14 2.09
CA SER A 92 20.42 0.96 2.80
C SER A 92 20.44 2.41 2.27
N VAL A 93 19.28 3.05 2.23
CA VAL A 93 19.18 4.52 2.08
C VAL A 93 19.79 5.20 3.32
N ASP A 94 20.06 4.43 4.37
CA ASP A 94 20.67 4.89 5.61
C ASP A 94 22.13 5.34 5.47
N GLU A 95 22.82 5.01 4.39
CA GLU A 95 24.20 5.46 4.19
C GLU A 95 24.30 6.93 3.76
N GLU A 96 23.25 7.49 3.11
CA GLU A 96 23.27 8.90 2.67
C GLU A 96 22.54 9.86 3.65
N HIS A 97 21.61 9.37 4.48
CA HIS A 97 20.76 10.23 5.31
C HIS A 97 21.05 10.15 6.81
N GLY A 98 22.06 9.39 7.23
CA GLY A 98 22.41 9.24 8.63
C GLY A 98 21.32 8.55 9.46
N PHE A 99 21.68 8.20 10.67
CA PHE A 99 20.82 7.55 11.64
C PHE A 99 19.62 8.43 12.00
N LEU A 100 18.45 8.22 11.38
CA LEU A 100 17.22 8.90 11.78
C LEU A 100 16.92 8.53 13.24
N PRO A 101 16.88 9.51 14.16
CA PRO A 101 16.50 9.26 15.54
C PRO A 101 15.00 8.92 15.59
N GLY A 102 14.63 7.92 16.38
CA GLY A 102 13.24 7.53 16.56
C GLY A 102 13.04 6.03 16.71
N ASP A 103 11.82 5.64 17.03
CA ASP A 103 11.42 4.24 17.07
C ASP A 103 11.33 3.66 15.65
N LEU A 104 11.13 2.35 15.55
CA LEU A 104 11.04 1.64 14.28
C LEU A 104 9.94 2.21 13.37
N ASN A 105 8.82 2.64 13.95
CA ASN A 105 7.69 3.20 13.20
C ASN A 105 8.04 4.55 12.57
N ALA A 106 8.76 5.41 13.31
CA ALA A 106 9.24 6.68 12.79
C ALA A 106 10.21 6.49 11.60
N LYS A 107 11.09 5.49 11.69
CA LYS A 107 12.02 5.15 10.59
C LYS A 107 11.33 4.58 9.37
N MET A 108 10.20 3.90 9.54
CA MET A 108 9.42 3.33 8.45
C MET A 108 8.41 4.32 7.84
N ALA A 109 8.12 5.44 8.51
CA ALA A 109 7.11 6.40 8.09
C ALA A 109 7.23 6.88 6.63
N PRO A 110 8.42 7.23 6.09
CA PRO A 110 8.54 7.67 4.69
C PRO A 110 8.10 6.61 3.68
N TRP A 111 8.34 5.32 3.95
CA TRP A 111 8.00 4.23 3.02
C TRP A 111 6.53 3.84 3.09
N THR A 112 5.92 4.06 4.23
CA THR A 112 4.55 3.62 4.48
C THR A 112 3.53 4.68 4.12
N ARG A 113 3.96 5.92 3.91
CA ARG A 113 3.06 7.01 3.57
C ARG A 113 2.14 6.71 2.38
N PRO A 114 2.62 6.20 1.22
CA PRO A 114 1.75 5.87 0.10
C PRO A 114 0.69 4.81 0.45
N ILE A 115 1.02 3.91 1.37
CA ILE A 115 0.09 2.87 1.85
C ILE A 115 -0.98 3.50 2.75
N PHE A 116 -0.57 4.37 3.68
CA PHE A 116 -1.51 5.09 4.54
C PHE A 116 -2.44 6.02 3.76
N ASP A 117 -1.96 6.65 2.70
CA ASP A 117 -2.80 7.47 1.83
C ASP A 117 -4.00 6.66 1.29
N VAL A 118 -3.78 5.38 0.94
CA VAL A 118 -4.87 4.48 0.53
C VAL A 118 -5.78 4.11 1.71
N PHE A 119 -5.24 3.85 2.90
CA PHE A 119 -6.07 3.60 4.09
C PHE A 119 -6.93 4.81 4.43
N GLU A 120 -6.41 6.03 4.31
CA GLU A 120 -7.11 7.28 4.59
C GLU A 120 -8.30 7.55 3.65
N GLU A 121 -8.39 6.87 2.50
CA GLU A 121 -9.59 6.88 1.66
C GLU A 121 -10.79 6.18 2.32
N TYR A 122 -10.53 5.19 3.20
CA TYR A 122 -11.54 4.28 3.79
C TYR A 122 -11.72 4.41 5.29
N TYR A 123 -10.75 4.96 6.00
CA TYR A 123 -10.72 5.08 7.46
C TYR A 123 -10.34 6.49 7.89
N HIS A 124 -10.83 6.92 9.04
CA HIS A 124 -10.35 8.16 9.65
C HIS A 124 -8.95 7.92 10.25
N PRO A 125 -8.04 8.92 10.28
CA PRO A 125 -6.69 8.75 10.87
C PRO A 125 -6.68 8.18 12.30
N LYS A 126 -7.68 8.53 13.14
CA LYS A 126 -7.83 7.95 14.49
C LYS A 126 -8.16 6.46 14.46
N GLU A 127 -8.94 6.01 13.49
CA GLU A 127 -9.26 4.58 13.32
C GLU A 127 -8.00 3.82 12.87
N ILE A 128 -7.21 4.39 11.95
CA ILE A 128 -5.95 3.80 11.51
C ILE A 128 -4.98 3.68 12.68
N ALA A 129 -4.87 4.71 13.53
CA ALA A 129 -4.03 4.68 14.74
C ALA A 129 -4.46 3.55 15.70
N SER A 130 -5.77 3.40 15.97
CA SER A 130 -6.29 2.29 16.77
C SER A 130 -6.00 0.93 16.14
N MET A 131 -6.17 0.80 14.81
CA MET A 131 -5.87 -0.44 14.09
C MET A 131 -4.39 -0.84 14.17
N LEU A 132 -3.49 0.14 14.23
CA LEU A 132 -2.05 -0.10 14.45
C LEU A 132 -1.78 -0.54 15.90
N GLU A 133 -2.37 0.14 16.89
CA GLU A 133 -2.23 -0.19 18.31
C GLU A 133 -2.79 -1.60 18.61
N ASP A 134 -3.94 -1.93 18.03
CA ASP A 134 -4.60 -3.24 18.18
C ASP A 134 -3.91 -4.35 17.36
N GLY A 135 -2.91 -4.00 16.54
CA GLY A 135 -2.18 -4.94 15.69
C GLY A 135 -3.01 -5.53 14.55
N VAL A 136 -4.09 -4.85 14.16
CA VAL A 136 -4.87 -5.15 12.94
C VAL A 136 -4.07 -4.79 11.71
N ILE A 137 -3.44 -3.62 11.72
CA ILE A 137 -2.45 -3.21 10.74
C ILE A 137 -1.08 -3.38 11.40
N GLU A 138 -0.22 -4.13 10.74
CA GLU A 138 1.17 -4.32 11.15
C GLU A 138 2.09 -3.91 10.01
N ILE A 139 3.03 -3.02 10.29
CA ILE A 139 4.06 -2.60 9.34
C ILE A 139 5.40 -2.97 9.94
N SER A 140 6.18 -3.76 9.21
CA SER A 140 7.40 -4.33 9.76
C SER A 140 8.42 -4.62 8.67
N PRO A 141 9.71 -4.33 8.88
CA PRO A 141 10.76 -4.69 7.94
C PRO A 141 10.77 -6.18 7.63
N LEU A 142 11.18 -6.54 6.42
CA LEU A 142 11.24 -7.92 5.96
C LEU A 142 12.08 -8.82 6.89
N ALA A 143 13.15 -8.29 7.47
CA ALA A 143 14.02 -9.01 8.39
C ALA A 143 13.28 -9.55 9.63
N TYR A 144 12.23 -8.86 10.10
CA TYR A 144 11.45 -9.26 11.27
C TYR A 144 10.39 -10.32 10.97
N MET A 145 10.23 -10.72 9.70
CA MET A 145 9.30 -11.78 9.30
C MET A 145 9.86 -13.19 9.56
N ARG A 146 11.15 -13.30 9.85
CA ARG A 146 11.79 -14.58 10.09
C ARG A 146 11.20 -15.31 11.33
N GLY A 147 10.94 -16.61 11.20
CA GLY A 147 10.40 -17.43 12.30
C GLY A 147 8.90 -17.29 12.55
N ARG A 148 8.21 -16.40 11.81
CA ARG A 148 6.77 -16.19 11.94
C ARG A 148 5.97 -17.13 11.03
N THR A 149 4.68 -17.28 11.34
CA THR A 149 3.68 -17.89 10.46
C THR A 149 2.46 -16.97 10.44
N PHE A 150 2.09 -16.46 9.28
CA PHE A 150 0.96 -15.57 9.12
C PHE A 150 -0.34 -16.36 9.05
N LYS A 151 -1.29 -16.06 9.93
CA LYS A 151 -2.60 -16.70 9.99
C LYS A 151 -3.70 -15.66 9.95
N ASN A 152 -4.80 -15.95 9.24
CA ASN A 152 -5.93 -15.03 9.06
C ASN A 152 -5.49 -13.63 8.60
N ALA A 153 -4.51 -13.56 7.71
CA ALA A 153 -3.84 -12.32 7.35
C ALA A 153 -3.76 -12.12 5.84
N PHE A 154 -3.79 -10.86 5.42
CA PHE A 154 -3.38 -10.46 4.09
C PHE A 154 -2.02 -9.77 4.19
N VAL A 155 -1.01 -10.36 3.55
CA VAL A 155 0.36 -9.87 3.58
C VAL A 155 0.66 -9.11 2.29
N ILE A 156 1.15 -7.89 2.40
CA ILE A 156 1.61 -7.06 1.29
C ILE A 156 3.12 -6.93 1.43
N ALA A 157 3.84 -7.60 0.55
CA ALA A 157 5.29 -7.52 0.46
C ALA A 157 5.65 -6.58 -0.70
N ASP A 158 6.00 -5.36 -0.36
CA ASP A 158 6.19 -4.26 -1.30
C ASP A 158 7.67 -4.07 -1.66
N GLU A 159 7.96 -3.61 -2.90
CA GLU A 159 9.31 -3.33 -3.42
C GLU A 159 10.28 -4.52 -3.28
N MET A 160 9.77 -5.72 -3.54
CA MET A 160 10.51 -6.96 -3.31
C MET A 160 11.64 -7.23 -4.31
N GLN A 161 11.83 -6.40 -5.35
CA GLN A 161 13.03 -6.43 -6.19
C GLN A 161 14.32 -6.17 -5.40
N ASN A 162 14.20 -5.55 -4.21
CA ASN A 162 15.33 -5.28 -3.32
C ASN A 162 15.55 -6.38 -2.27
N ALA A 163 14.77 -7.47 -2.31
CA ALA A 163 14.98 -8.63 -1.46
C ALA A 163 16.00 -9.58 -2.07
N THR A 164 16.87 -10.14 -1.22
CA THR A 164 17.75 -11.23 -1.65
C THR A 164 16.97 -12.53 -1.90
N PRO A 165 17.53 -13.50 -2.64
CA PRO A 165 16.92 -14.83 -2.83
C PRO A 165 16.54 -15.53 -1.51
N SER A 166 17.40 -15.43 -0.51
CA SER A 166 17.15 -16.02 0.81
C SER A 166 16.01 -15.32 1.56
N GLN A 167 15.90 -13.99 1.46
CA GLN A 167 14.82 -13.21 2.03
C GLN A 167 13.50 -13.51 1.34
N MET A 168 13.49 -13.59 0.01
CA MET A 168 12.30 -13.94 -0.77
C MET A 168 11.79 -15.33 -0.39
N LYS A 169 12.65 -16.34 -0.39
CA LYS A 169 12.31 -17.70 0.03
C LYS A 169 11.81 -17.73 1.49
N MET A 170 12.51 -17.03 2.38
CA MET A 170 12.11 -16.90 3.78
C MET A 170 10.68 -16.38 3.91
N LEU A 171 10.33 -15.29 3.20
CA LEU A 171 9.01 -14.67 3.28
C LEU A 171 7.91 -15.58 2.71
N LEU A 172 8.09 -16.10 1.49
CA LEU A 172 7.08 -16.91 0.81
C LEU A 172 6.70 -18.17 1.60
N THR A 173 7.62 -18.67 2.42
CA THR A 173 7.38 -19.82 3.30
C THR A 173 6.72 -19.47 4.63
N ARG A 174 6.34 -18.22 4.88
CA ARG A 174 5.66 -17.77 6.12
C ARG A 174 4.15 -17.82 6.04
N ILE A 175 3.58 -18.08 4.87
CA ILE A 175 2.13 -18.16 4.70
C ILE A 175 1.55 -19.29 5.53
N GLY A 176 0.48 -19.02 6.26
CA GLY A 176 -0.24 -19.96 7.11
C GLY A 176 -1.71 -20.02 6.78
N ASN A 177 -2.48 -20.67 7.64
CA ASN A 177 -3.90 -20.92 7.41
C ASN A 177 -4.69 -19.62 7.26
N ASN A 178 -5.63 -19.61 6.29
CA ASN A 178 -6.50 -18.49 5.96
C ASN A 178 -5.73 -17.18 5.70
N SER A 179 -4.54 -17.30 5.10
CA SER A 179 -3.73 -16.13 4.76
C SER A 179 -3.44 -16.08 3.27
N ARG A 180 -3.25 -14.88 2.78
CA ARG A 180 -2.89 -14.59 1.39
C ARG A 180 -1.74 -13.61 1.36
N MET A 181 -0.96 -13.65 0.32
CA MET A 181 0.21 -12.79 0.17
C MET A 181 0.22 -12.19 -1.23
N VAL A 182 0.47 -10.91 -1.27
CA VAL A 182 0.78 -10.17 -2.50
C VAL A 182 2.23 -9.73 -2.43
N VAL A 183 2.95 -9.97 -3.51
CA VAL A 183 4.33 -9.54 -3.68
C VAL A 183 4.36 -8.54 -4.82
N THR A 184 4.77 -7.31 -4.55
CA THR A 184 4.91 -6.28 -5.58
C THR A 184 6.37 -5.97 -5.84
N GLY A 185 6.68 -5.55 -7.04
CA GLY A 185 8.02 -5.09 -7.40
C GLY A 185 8.18 -4.71 -8.87
N ASP A 186 9.28 -4.02 -9.14
CA ASP A 186 9.74 -3.67 -10.48
C ASP A 186 11.10 -4.31 -10.73
N LEU A 187 11.16 -5.27 -11.64
CA LEU A 187 12.40 -6.00 -11.92
C LEU A 187 13.50 -5.12 -12.52
N ASN A 188 13.13 -3.96 -13.10
CA ASN A 188 14.06 -3.01 -13.71
C ASN A 188 14.61 -1.97 -12.72
N GLN A 189 14.00 -1.87 -11.52
CA GLN A 189 14.36 -0.86 -10.51
C GLN A 189 15.02 -1.49 -9.27
N ALA A 190 15.77 -2.58 -9.44
CA ALA A 190 16.48 -3.20 -8.32
C ALA A 190 17.76 -2.42 -8.00
N ASP A 191 17.95 -2.03 -6.73
CA ASP A 191 19.17 -1.36 -6.26
C ASP A 191 20.40 -2.29 -6.35
N ARG A 192 20.16 -3.61 -6.26
CA ARG A 192 21.19 -4.66 -6.39
C ARG A 192 20.75 -5.72 -7.39
N PRO A 193 20.92 -5.48 -8.70
CA PRO A 193 20.42 -6.40 -9.72
C PRO A 193 20.95 -7.84 -9.62
N SER A 194 22.19 -8.02 -9.15
CA SER A 194 22.83 -9.35 -8.99
C SER A 194 22.24 -10.18 -7.83
N GLU A 195 21.52 -9.57 -6.90
CA GLU A 195 20.97 -10.22 -5.72
C GLU A 195 19.42 -10.13 -5.68
N ASN A 196 18.79 -9.97 -6.83
CA ASN A 196 17.34 -9.78 -6.92
C ASN A 196 16.59 -11.13 -6.77
N GLY A 197 16.10 -11.39 -5.55
CA GLY A 197 15.35 -12.60 -5.24
C GLY A 197 13.97 -12.67 -5.89
N LEU A 198 13.37 -11.52 -6.22
CA LEU A 198 12.11 -11.47 -6.96
C LEU A 198 12.32 -11.92 -8.40
N LEU A 199 13.39 -11.46 -9.07
CA LEU A 199 13.74 -11.88 -10.42
C LEU A 199 14.02 -13.39 -10.48
N GLU A 200 14.83 -13.90 -9.53
CA GLU A 200 15.10 -15.33 -9.43
C GLU A 200 13.81 -16.14 -9.27
N PHE A 201 12.94 -15.74 -8.34
CA PHE A 201 11.68 -16.45 -8.13
C PHE A 201 10.75 -16.40 -9.35
N CYS A 202 10.65 -15.25 -10.04
CA CYS A 202 9.88 -15.12 -11.26
C CYS A 202 10.40 -16.03 -12.38
N SER A 203 11.72 -16.16 -12.50
CA SER A 203 12.37 -17.03 -13.47
C SER A 203 12.08 -18.51 -13.20
N LEU A 204 12.23 -18.93 -11.95
CA LEU A 204 11.92 -20.30 -11.51
C LEU A 204 10.43 -20.63 -11.68
N PHE A 205 9.55 -19.70 -11.34
CA PHE A 205 8.12 -19.87 -11.48
C PHE A 205 7.72 -20.00 -12.95
N GLY A 206 8.32 -19.20 -13.85
CA GLY A 206 8.08 -19.30 -15.30
C GLY A 206 8.54 -20.63 -15.92
N GLN A 207 9.55 -21.28 -15.35
CA GLN A 207 10.05 -22.59 -15.79
C GLN A 207 9.22 -23.76 -15.21
N GLY A 208 8.59 -23.55 -14.05
CA GLY A 208 7.88 -24.62 -13.30
C GLY A 208 6.47 -24.93 -13.79
N GLY A 209 5.96 -24.22 -14.77
CA GLY A 209 4.59 -24.39 -15.28
C GLY A 209 3.51 -23.72 -14.40
N ASP A 210 2.24 -24.04 -14.68
CA ASP A 210 1.09 -23.44 -13.96
C ASP A 210 0.97 -23.92 -12.53
N SER A 211 0.79 -22.98 -11.62
CA SER A 211 0.45 -23.26 -10.22
C SER A 211 -1.01 -22.95 -9.95
N ARG A 212 -1.68 -23.89 -9.27
CA ARG A 212 -3.06 -23.64 -8.79
C ARG A 212 -3.11 -22.61 -7.67
N MET A 213 -2.02 -22.45 -6.90
CA MET A 213 -1.97 -21.64 -5.66
C MET A 213 -1.21 -20.33 -5.81
N ILE A 214 -0.35 -20.23 -6.81
CA ILE A 214 0.45 -19.03 -7.09
C ILE A 214 0.04 -18.46 -8.44
N ALA A 215 0.04 -17.15 -8.55
CA ALA A 215 -0.23 -16.46 -9.82
C ALA A 215 0.69 -15.25 -9.99
N MET A 216 0.83 -14.80 -11.22
CA MET A 216 1.60 -13.61 -11.56
C MET A 216 0.78 -12.71 -12.47
N ALA A 217 0.64 -11.46 -12.07
CA ALA A 217 0.15 -10.35 -12.89
C ALA A 217 1.36 -9.55 -13.38
N ARG A 218 1.39 -9.25 -14.68
CA ARG A 218 2.43 -8.42 -15.29
C ARG A 218 1.82 -7.11 -15.74
N PHE A 219 2.53 -6.04 -15.44
CA PHE A 219 2.21 -4.68 -15.85
C PHE A 219 3.31 -4.17 -16.76
N GLU A 220 2.93 -3.39 -17.75
CA GLU A 220 3.81 -2.78 -18.73
C GLU A 220 3.79 -1.26 -18.63
N ALA A 221 4.67 -0.58 -19.33
CA ALA A 221 4.73 0.90 -19.35
C ALA A 221 3.38 1.54 -19.75
N ARG A 222 2.64 0.92 -20.65
CA ARG A 222 1.31 1.39 -21.06
C ARG A 222 0.25 1.36 -19.95
N ASP A 223 0.48 0.57 -18.89
CA ASP A 223 -0.42 0.45 -17.72
C ASP A 223 -0.17 1.55 -16.67
N ILE A 224 0.80 2.44 -16.91
CA ILE A 224 1.13 3.53 -16.00
C ILE A 224 0.01 4.57 -16.01
N GLU A 225 -0.64 4.72 -14.86
CA GLU A 225 -1.71 5.67 -14.64
C GLU A 225 -1.15 6.94 -13.99
N ARG A 226 -0.84 7.93 -14.82
CA ARG A 226 -0.35 9.24 -14.38
C ARG A 226 -1.26 10.35 -14.85
N HIS A 227 -1.33 11.42 -14.08
CA HIS A 227 -2.04 12.62 -14.49
C HIS A 227 -1.44 13.15 -15.82
N PRO A 228 -2.27 13.62 -16.79
CA PRO A 228 -1.76 14.09 -18.09
C PRO A 228 -0.62 15.10 -18.00
N VAL A 229 -0.65 16.00 -16.99
CA VAL A 229 0.43 16.97 -16.77
C VAL A 229 1.77 16.30 -16.49
N VAL A 230 1.79 15.10 -15.87
CA VAL A 230 3.06 14.39 -15.60
C VAL A 230 3.69 13.94 -16.91
N LYS A 231 2.89 13.51 -17.89
CA LYS A 231 3.39 13.17 -19.23
C LYS A 231 4.00 14.40 -19.93
N GLU A 232 3.41 15.58 -19.76
CA GLU A 232 3.98 16.82 -20.29
C GLU A 232 5.31 17.18 -19.61
N VAL A 233 5.40 17.03 -18.29
CA VAL A 233 6.65 17.26 -17.54
C VAL A 233 7.75 16.33 -18.03
N LEU A 234 7.47 15.04 -18.20
CA LEU A 234 8.46 14.06 -18.66
C LEU A 234 8.96 14.40 -20.07
N LYS A 235 8.09 14.83 -20.97
CA LYS A 235 8.48 15.32 -22.30
C LYS A 235 9.44 16.53 -22.23
N ILE A 236 9.19 17.45 -21.30
CA ILE A 236 10.08 18.61 -21.11
C ILE A 236 11.47 18.16 -20.67
N TYR A 237 11.55 17.13 -19.79
CA TYR A 237 12.82 16.54 -19.35
C TYR A 237 13.45 15.61 -20.39
N LYS A 238 12.79 15.37 -21.54
CA LYS A 238 13.22 14.43 -22.57
C LYS A 238 13.38 12.99 -22.07
N GLU A 239 12.57 12.61 -21.10
CA GLU A 239 12.43 11.25 -20.60
C GLU A 239 11.33 10.52 -21.39
N ASP A 240 11.41 10.59 -22.73
CA ASP A 240 10.36 10.13 -23.66
C ASP A 240 10.39 8.59 -23.90
N ASP A 241 10.80 7.77 -22.97
CA ASP A 241 10.81 6.33 -23.15
C ASP A 241 9.72 5.63 -22.34
N ILE A 242 8.45 6.05 -22.54
CA ILE A 242 7.29 5.26 -22.09
C ILE A 242 6.20 5.35 -23.20
N ASP A 243 6.50 4.77 -24.37
CA ASP A 243 5.50 4.31 -25.31
C ASP A 243 5.12 2.84 -25.06
#